data_b1c30cef189ce5cf6810d63a269686de
#
_entry.id   b1c30cef189ce5cf6810d63a269686de
#
_cell.length_a   1.000
_cell.length_b   1.000
_cell.length_c   1.000
_cell.angle_alpha   90.00
_cell.angle_beta   90.00
_cell.angle_gamma   90.00
#
_symmetry.space_group_name_H-M   'P 1'
#
loop_
_entity.id
_entity.type
_entity.pdbx_description
1 polymer ?
#
loop_
_entity_poly.entity_id
_entity_poly.type
_entity_poly.pdbx_seq_one_letter_code
_entity_poly.pdbx_strand_id
1 'polypeptide(L)'
;PFEFELELVSERASLNLESLLHTLAFLQLSPSGSGIHGLVYSAAQGEAGRCLSRYRLVLRPRLAYLAHRINQRIFQHKTVPQIIAQVLEEHGILASDHRFVLGAVYPERIYCVQYDESDLHFIQRLCEEEGIHYHFQH
;
A
#
# COMPACT_ATOMS: atom_id res chain seq x y z
N PRO A 1 -5.25 -1.93 -4.16
CA PRO A 1 -4.60 -0.67 -3.71
C PRO A 1 -4.60 0.40 -4.80
N PHE A 2 -4.66 1.66 -4.42
CA PHE A 2 -4.59 2.75 -5.38
C PHE A 2 -3.18 2.92 -5.96
N GLU A 3 -3.11 3.56 -7.13
CA GLU A 3 -1.88 3.99 -7.76
C GLU A 3 -2.11 5.35 -8.43
N PHE A 4 -1.22 6.31 -8.14
CA PHE A 4 -1.21 7.62 -8.79
C PHE A 4 0.12 7.83 -9.48
N GLU A 5 0.07 8.02 -10.79
CA GLU A 5 1.21 8.41 -11.59
C GLU A 5 1.25 9.93 -11.73
N LEU A 6 2.38 10.52 -11.32
CA LEU A 6 2.60 11.96 -11.34
C LEU A 6 3.69 12.30 -12.33
N GLU A 7 3.43 13.27 -13.21
CA GLU A 7 4.44 13.88 -14.04
C GLU A 7 4.79 15.25 -13.46
N LEU A 8 6.05 15.44 -13.12
CA LEU A 8 6.57 16.64 -12.47
C LEU A 8 7.65 17.28 -13.33
N VAL A 9 7.80 18.59 -13.19
CA VAL A 9 8.87 19.35 -13.80
C VAL A 9 9.68 20.07 -12.74
N SER A 10 11.00 20.15 -12.95
CA SER A 10 11.92 20.86 -12.06
C SER A 10 12.99 21.54 -12.85
N GLU A 11 13.45 22.68 -12.36
CA GLU A 11 14.63 23.39 -12.90
C GLU A 11 15.93 22.64 -12.60
N ARG A 12 15.92 21.73 -11.63
CA ARG A 12 17.07 20.88 -11.30
C ARG A 12 17.17 19.70 -12.26
N ALA A 13 18.31 19.61 -12.95
CA ALA A 13 18.57 18.57 -13.93
C ALA A 13 18.92 17.20 -13.32
N SER A 14 19.30 17.15 -12.04
CA SER A 14 19.72 15.91 -11.38
C SER A 14 19.22 15.85 -9.95
N LEU A 15 17.99 15.41 -9.77
CA LEU A 15 17.46 15.08 -8.44
C LEU A 15 17.93 13.69 -8.04
N ASN A 16 18.22 13.52 -6.74
CA ASN A 16 18.52 12.20 -6.20
C ASN A 16 17.20 11.43 -6.03
N LEU A 17 16.83 10.69 -7.08
CA LEU A 17 15.58 9.92 -7.10
C LEU A 17 15.57 8.76 -6.11
N GLU A 18 16.74 8.15 -5.85
CA GLU A 18 16.85 7.07 -4.86
C GLU A 18 16.45 7.52 -3.46
N SER A 19 16.77 8.77 -3.10
CA SER A 19 16.40 9.32 -1.79
C SER A 19 14.90 9.56 -1.65
N LEU A 20 14.16 9.63 -2.74
CA LEU A 20 12.70 9.79 -2.74
C LEU A 20 11.96 8.46 -2.57
N LEU A 21 12.56 7.35 -2.99
CA LEU A 21 11.92 6.03 -2.92
C LEU A 21 11.54 5.67 -1.49
N HIS A 22 10.34 5.12 -1.34
CA HIS A 22 9.76 4.68 -0.06
C HIS A 22 9.53 5.78 0.96
N THR A 23 9.65 7.05 0.57
CA THR A 23 9.32 8.18 1.44
C THR A 23 7.83 8.48 1.41
N LEU A 24 7.33 9.01 2.54
CA LEU A 24 5.96 9.50 2.62
C LEU A 24 5.79 10.72 1.71
N ALA A 25 4.68 10.74 0.97
CA ALA A 25 4.31 11.84 0.11
C ALA A 25 2.85 12.22 0.30
N PHE A 26 2.56 13.49 0.14
CA PHE A 26 1.21 14.01 0.15
C PHE A 26 0.97 14.82 -1.13
N LEU A 27 0.02 14.38 -1.92
CA LEU A 27 -0.44 15.09 -3.11
C LEU A 27 -1.66 15.93 -2.75
N GLN A 28 -1.45 17.23 -2.59
CA GLN A 28 -2.55 18.15 -2.34
C GLN A 28 -3.34 18.42 -3.63
N LEU A 29 -4.65 18.18 -3.57
CA LEU A 29 -5.54 18.32 -4.73
C LEU A 29 -6.34 19.63 -4.72
N SER A 30 -6.42 20.28 -3.58
CA SER A 30 -7.18 21.51 -3.44
C SER A 30 -6.54 22.50 -2.48
N PRO A 31 -6.82 23.81 -2.63
CA PRO A 31 -6.35 24.81 -1.68
C PRO A 31 -6.86 24.59 -0.24
N SER A 32 -7.96 23.86 -0.07
CA SER A 32 -8.54 23.52 1.24
C SER A 32 -7.73 22.48 2.01
N GLY A 33 -6.69 21.90 1.39
CA GLY A 33 -5.82 20.94 2.03
C GLY A 33 -6.21 19.48 1.81
N SER A 34 -7.27 19.20 1.06
CA SER A 34 -7.61 17.82 0.71
C SER A 34 -6.60 17.26 -0.28
N GLY A 35 -6.25 16.00 -0.11
CA GLY A 35 -5.24 15.35 -0.94
C GLY A 35 -5.11 13.88 -0.68
N ILE A 36 -4.04 13.30 -1.19
CA ILE A 36 -3.78 11.86 -1.15
C ILE A 36 -2.44 11.61 -0.48
N HIS A 37 -2.45 10.80 0.55
CA HIS A 37 -1.24 10.29 1.18
C HIS A 37 -0.80 8.97 0.53
N GLY A 38 0.49 8.82 0.32
CA GLY A 38 1.07 7.60 -0.22
C GLY A 38 2.56 7.53 0.03
N LEU A 39 3.16 6.47 -0.49
CA LEU A 39 4.61 6.33 -0.55
C LEU A 39 5.06 6.49 -2.00
N VAL A 40 6.23 7.08 -2.19
CA VAL A 40 6.89 7.10 -3.49
C VAL A 40 7.36 5.68 -3.81
N TYR A 41 6.59 5.00 -4.64
CA TYR A 41 6.81 3.61 -5.00
C TYR A 41 7.85 3.46 -6.10
N SER A 42 7.81 4.35 -7.10
CA SER A 42 8.83 4.45 -8.14
C SER A 42 9.08 5.89 -8.52
N ALA A 43 10.28 6.16 -9.00
CA ALA A 43 10.72 7.46 -9.48
C ALA A 43 11.63 7.29 -10.70
N ALA A 44 11.37 8.06 -11.75
CA ALA A 44 12.16 8.03 -12.97
C ALA A 44 12.36 9.45 -13.51
N GLN A 45 13.51 9.68 -14.13
CA GLN A 45 13.76 10.90 -14.88
C GLN A 45 13.32 10.70 -16.34
N GLY A 46 12.49 11.63 -16.84
CA GLY A 46 12.10 11.68 -18.24
C GLY A 46 13.08 12.54 -19.06
N GLU A 47 12.57 13.16 -20.14
CA GLU A 47 13.38 14.00 -21.01
C GLU A 47 13.86 15.26 -20.28
N ALA A 48 15.14 15.59 -20.45
CA ALA A 48 15.72 16.82 -19.99
C ALA A 48 15.62 17.89 -21.10
N GLY A 49 14.85 18.93 -20.84
CA GLY A 49 14.81 20.12 -21.68
C GLY A 49 15.93 21.11 -21.32
N ARG A 50 16.04 22.21 -22.08
CA ARG A 50 17.07 23.24 -21.83
C ARG A 50 16.95 23.92 -20.47
N CYS A 51 15.73 24.08 -19.96
CA CYS A 51 15.45 24.80 -18.71
C CYS A 51 14.73 23.96 -17.67
N LEU A 52 14.06 22.89 -18.06
CA LEU A 52 13.25 22.05 -17.18
C LEU A 52 13.51 20.56 -17.45
N SER A 53 13.63 19.81 -16.40
CA SER A 53 13.69 18.35 -16.45
C SER A 53 12.35 17.77 -16.00
N ARG A 54 11.91 16.71 -16.67
CA ARG A 54 10.71 16.00 -16.33
C ARG A 54 11.02 14.81 -15.42
N TYR A 55 10.14 14.59 -14.46
CA TYR A 55 10.23 13.46 -13.55
C TYR A 55 8.88 12.76 -13.47
N ARG A 56 8.91 11.45 -13.33
CA ARG A 56 7.73 10.63 -13.14
C ARG A 56 7.82 9.96 -11.78
N LEU A 57 6.81 10.16 -10.94
CA LEU A 57 6.67 9.51 -9.65
C LEU A 57 5.40 8.67 -9.64
N VAL A 58 5.45 7.53 -8.98
CA VAL A 58 4.27 6.70 -8.72
C VAL A 58 4.05 6.65 -7.22
N LEU A 59 2.87 7.09 -6.78
CA LEU A 59 2.43 7.01 -5.38
C LEU A 59 1.53 5.79 -5.20
N ARG A 60 1.83 4.98 -4.19
CA ARG A 60 1.02 3.83 -3.78
C ARG A 60 0.90 3.77 -2.27
N PRO A 61 -0.14 3.11 -1.72
CA PRO A 61 -0.23 2.88 -0.29
C PRO A 61 0.81 1.85 0.17
N ARG A 62 1.12 1.83 1.47
CA ARG A 62 1.97 0.78 2.06
C ARG A 62 1.48 -0.63 1.75
N LEU A 63 0.18 -0.81 1.67
CA LEU A 63 -0.43 -2.10 1.35
C LEU A 63 0.11 -2.70 0.05
N ALA A 64 0.50 -1.88 -0.93
CA ALA A 64 1.05 -2.35 -2.20
C ALA A 64 2.34 -3.16 -2.04
N TYR A 65 3.14 -2.88 -1.02
CA TYR A 65 4.39 -3.60 -0.76
C TYR A 65 4.19 -5.06 -0.33
N LEU A 66 3.00 -5.42 0.15
CA LEU A 66 2.65 -6.79 0.48
C LEU A 66 2.66 -7.71 -0.76
N ALA A 67 2.60 -7.14 -1.97
CA ALA A 67 2.73 -7.91 -3.21
C ALA A 67 4.12 -8.50 -3.44
N HIS A 68 5.14 -7.95 -2.77
CA HIS A 68 6.54 -8.36 -2.98
C HIS A 68 6.99 -9.52 -2.09
N ARG A 69 6.18 -9.94 -1.11
CA ARG A 69 6.51 -11.06 -0.24
C ARG A 69 5.57 -12.23 -0.49
N ILE A 70 6.14 -13.34 -0.96
CA ILE A 70 5.45 -14.60 -1.17
C ILE A 70 5.71 -15.51 0.03
N ASN A 71 4.69 -16.14 0.55
CA ASN A 71 4.79 -17.00 1.72
C ASN A 71 4.07 -18.34 1.54
N GLN A 72 4.55 -19.29 2.35
CA GLN A 72 3.91 -20.58 2.56
C GLN A 72 3.82 -20.80 4.07
N ARG A 73 2.61 -20.67 4.62
CA ARG A 73 2.41 -20.77 6.07
C ARG A 73 0.97 -21.12 6.41
N ILE A 74 0.79 -21.57 7.64
CA ILE A 74 -0.50 -21.95 8.18
C ILE A 74 -0.79 -21.10 9.42
N PHE A 75 -1.96 -20.51 9.45
CA PHE A 75 -2.50 -19.84 10.63
C PHE A 75 -3.49 -20.80 11.32
N GLN A 76 -3.37 -20.95 12.62
CA GLN A 76 -4.21 -21.86 13.40
C GLN A 76 -5.00 -21.09 14.46
N HIS A 77 -6.27 -21.49 14.64
CA HIS A 77 -7.14 -20.94 15.67
C HIS A 77 -7.24 -19.41 15.67
N LYS A 78 -7.40 -18.83 14.47
CA LYS A 78 -7.53 -17.38 14.28
C LYS A 78 -8.72 -17.03 13.39
N THR A 79 -9.33 -15.89 13.69
CA THR A 79 -10.33 -15.29 12.81
C THR A 79 -9.64 -14.62 11.62
N VAL A 80 -10.35 -14.41 10.52
CA VAL A 80 -9.79 -13.69 9.35
C VAL A 80 -9.32 -12.28 9.71
N PRO A 81 -10.06 -11.47 10.49
CA PRO A 81 -9.54 -10.17 10.92
C PRO A 81 -8.22 -10.25 11.71
N GLN A 82 -8.06 -11.26 12.57
CA GLN A 82 -6.81 -11.48 13.30
C GLN A 82 -5.64 -11.84 12.39
N ILE A 83 -5.89 -12.67 11.38
CA ILE A 83 -4.88 -13.06 10.38
C ILE A 83 -4.46 -11.82 9.58
N ILE A 84 -5.41 -11.05 9.09
CA ILE A 84 -5.14 -9.81 8.32
C ILE A 84 -4.34 -8.83 9.18
N ALA A 85 -4.73 -8.60 10.42
CA ALA A 85 -4.01 -7.70 11.33
C ALA A 85 -2.56 -8.15 11.55
N GLN A 86 -2.33 -9.44 11.72
CA GLN A 86 -0.98 -9.99 11.87
C GLN A 86 -0.12 -9.76 10.63
N VAL A 87 -0.66 -10.03 9.45
CA VAL A 87 0.07 -9.84 8.19
C VAL A 87 0.39 -8.35 7.97
N LEU A 88 -0.55 -7.45 8.25
CA LEU A 88 -0.32 -6.01 8.16
C LEU A 88 0.80 -5.56 9.13
N GLU A 89 0.76 -6.03 10.37
CA GLU A 89 1.77 -5.69 11.38
C GLU A 89 3.18 -6.15 10.97
N GLU A 90 3.30 -7.32 10.38
CA GLU A 90 4.57 -7.84 9.85
C GLU A 90 5.18 -6.93 8.76
N HIS A 91 4.37 -6.14 8.08
CA HIS A 91 4.78 -5.14 7.10
C HIS A 91 4.86 -3.72 7.67
N GLY A 92 4.80 -3.56 8.98
CA GLY A 92 4.88 -2.27 9.65
C GLY A 92 3.60 -1.43 9.54
N ILE A 93 2.48 -2.01 9.10
CA ILE A 93 1.17 -1.37 9.14
C ILE A 93 0.53 -1.70 10.48
N LEU A 94 0.73 -0.80 11.45
CA LEU A 94 0.35 -1.04 12.84
C LEU A 94 -1.14 -0.81 13.08
N ALA A 95 -1.61 -1.18 14.25
CA ALA A 95 -3.01 -0.99 14.66
C ALA A 95 -3.48 0.48 14.63
N SER A 96 -2.54 1.43 14.71
CA SER A 96 -2.81 2.86 14.52
C SER A 96 -3.09 3.26 13.08
N ASP A 97 -2.64 2.45 12.11
CA ASP A 97 -2.67 2.76 10.69
C ASP A 97 -3.87 2.13 9.97
N HIS A 98 -4.61 1.27 10.64
CA HIS A 98 -5.81 0.63 10.10
C HIS A 98 -6.89 0.47 11.16
N ARG A 99 -8.12 0.31 10.70
CA ARG A 99 -9.27 0.09 11.58
C ARG A 99 -10.22 -0.92 10.94
N PHE A 100 -10.64 -1.90 11.75
CA PHE A 100 -11.73 -2.78 11.37
C PHE A 100 -13.07 -2.21 11.82
N VAL A 101 -13.99 -2.07 10.88
CA VAL A 101 -15.39 -1.74 11.13
C VAL A 101 -16.21 -2.87 10.53
N LEU A 102 -16.50 -3.88 11.33
CA LEU A 102 -17.09 -5.14 10.88
C LEU A 102 -18.51 -5.26 11.42
N GLY A 103 -19.46 -5.54 10.54
CA GLY A 103 -20.87 -5.71 10.88
C GLY A 103 -21.24 -7.15 11.25
N ALA A 104 -20.31 -8.09 11.18
CA ALA A 104 -20.51 -9.50 11.45
C ALA A 104 -19.49 -10.05 12.44
N VAL A 105 -19.81 -11.19 13.03
CA VAL A 105 -18.88 -11.98 13.84
C VAL A 105 -18.25 -13.02 12.92
N TYR A 106 -16.92 -13.04 12.87
CA TYR A 106 -16.17 -13.99 12.04
C TYR A 106 -15.74 -15.17 12.89
N PRO A 107 -16.00 -16.42 12.44
CA PRO A 107 -15.62 -17.59 13.20
C PRO A 107 -14.09 -17.78 13.20
N GLU A 108 -13.61 -18.34 14.29
CA GLU A 108 -12.22 -18.81 14.36
C GLU A 108 -12.04 -19.99 13.41
N ARG A 109 -11.02 -19.91 12.56
CA ARG A 109 -10.66 -21.02 11.68
C ARG A 109 -9.69 -21.96 12.38
N ILE A 110 -9.93 -23.26 12.27
CA ILE A 110 -9.01 -24.28 12.82
C ILE A 110 -7.65 -24.13 12.17
N TYR A 111 -7.62 -23.96 10.85
CA TYR A 111 -6.43 -23.57 10.10
C TYR A 111 -6.82 -22.74 8.88
N CYS A 112 -5.91 -21.89 8.46
CA CYS A 112 -6.00 -21.09 7.24
C CYS A 112 -4.64 -21.11 6.55
N VAL A 113 -4.60 -21.55 5.31
CA VAL A 113 -3.36 -21.79 4.57
C VAL A 113 -3.10 -20.64 3.61
N GLN A 114 -1.89 -20.09 3.67
CA GLN A 114 -1.29 -19.31 2.60
C GLN A 114 -0.31 -20.20 1.86
N TYR A 115 -0.52 -20.42 0.59
CA TYR A 115 0.32 -21.31 -0.20
C TYR A 115 0.78 -20.63 -1.49
N ASP A 116 2.08 -20.35 -1.56
CA ASP A 116 2.77 -19.81 -2.74
C ASP A 116 2.06 -18.61 -3.36
N GLU A 117 1.52 -17.75 -2.50
CA GLU A 117 0.84 -16.51 -2.87
C GLU A 117 1.46 -15.31 -2.14
N SER A 118 1.38 -14.12 -2.75
CA SER A 118 1.83 -12.91 -2.08
C SER A 118 0.94 -12.59 -0.88
N ASP A 119 1.52 -11.89 0.10
CA ASP A 119 0.77 -11.46 1.27
C ASP A 119 -0.41 -10.57 0.88
N LEU A 120 -0.26 -9.73 -0.16
CA LEU A 120 -1.36 -8.92 -0.67
C LEU A 120 -2.49 -9.78 -1.24
N HIS A 121 -2.16 -10.74 -2.10
CA HIS A 121 -3.16 -11.64 -2.68
C HIS A 121 -3.86 -12.46 -1.60
N PHE A 122 -3.12 -12.94 -0.62
CA PHE A 122 -3.66 -13.70 0.52
C PHE A 122 -4.69 -12.88 1.30
N ILE A 123 -4.36 -11.62 1.67
CA ILE A 123 -5.30 -10.73 2.37
C ILE A 123 -6.53 -10.46 1.51
N GLN A 124 -6.36 -10.17 0.24
CA GLN A 124 -7.48 -9.88 -0.67
C GLN A 124 -8.40 -11.09 -0.81
N ARG A 125 -7.84 -12.29 -0.95
CA ARG A 125 -8.62 -13.53 -1.01
C ARG A 125 -9.40 -13.75 0.29
N LEU A 126 -8.81 -13.55 1.46
CA LEU A 126 -9.51 -13.67 2.74
C LEU A 126 -10.64 -12.64 2.87
N CYS A 127 -10.42 -11.42 2.43
CA CYS A 127 -11.46 -10.39 2.40
C CYS A 127 -12.63 -10.81 1.51
N GLU A 128 -12.35 -11.32 0.32
CA GLU A 128 -13.39 -11.81 -0.59
C GLU A 128 -14.19 -12.98 0.00
N GLU A 129 -13.51 -13.95 0.60
CA GLU A 129 -14.14 -15.11 1.24
C GLU A 129 -15.11 -14.72 2.36
N GLU A 130 -14.82 -13.65 3.09
CA GLU A 130 -15.63 -13.20 4.24
C GLU A 130 -16.52 -11.99 3.91
N GLY A 131 -16.49 -11.50 2.67
CA GLY A 131 -17.27 -10.32 2.27
C GLY A 131 -16.78 -9.02 2.92
N ILE A 132 -15.50 -8.92 3.23
CA ILE A 132 -14.89 -7.74 3.82
C ILE A 132 -14.44 -6.79 2.71
N HIS A 133 -14.89 -5.54 2.78
CA HIS A 133 -14.45 -4.47 1.89
C HIS A 133 -13.50 -3.54 2.65
N TYR A 134 -12.52 -3.00 1.93
CA TYR A 134 -11.61 -2.02 2.51
C TYR A 134 -11.47 -0.79 1.60
N HIS A 135 -11.13 0.32 2.20
CA HIS A 135 -10.82 1.56 1.51
C HIS A 135 -9.72 2.32 2.25
N PHE A 136 -9.17 3.33 1.61
CA PHE A 136 -8.13 4.18 2.18
C PHE A 136 -8.74 5.52 2.60
N GLN A 137 -8.31 5.99 3.77
CA GLN A 137 -8.58 7.36 4.23
C GLN A 137 -7.30 8.17 4.12
N HIS A 138 -7.43 9.39 3.62
CA HIS A 138 -6.30 10.30 3.36
C HIS A 138 -6.32 11.52 4.26
#